data_a1f7e982a192e4e0c82fbd2038e8491d
#
_entry.id   a1f7e982a192e4e0c82fbd2038e8491d
#
_cell.length_a   1.000
_cell.length_b   1.000
_cell.length_c   1.000
_cell.angle_alpha   90.00
_cell.angle_beta   90.00
_cell.angle_gamma   90.00
#
_symmetry.space_group_name_H-M   'P 1'
#
loop_
_entity.id
_entity.type
_entity.pdbx_description
1 polymer ?
#
loop_
_entity_poly.entity_id
_entity_poly.type
_entity_poly.pdbx_seq_one_letter_code
_entity_poly.pdbx_strand_id
1 'polypeptide(L)'
;MFRFKAIFAFVGSFCRFKILGRVFDHNRDTIGLFSLTHLCGKLRCVWQWIIQFSPAELQSIHRRLFTGVFDHAGQFRTYNITKYEWVLGGDIVVYSFWESIRDTLDYDFSQEKQFSYDALSVPESIKHMAKFASGIWQIHPFCEGNTRASAVFIVKYLKTFGFAVNNDVFAANSWYFRNALVRANYNNLQKGIHATSEYLEMFFENLLLGTQHELKNRYLHVEYKREAPVQSANAEISKCQNGTLDCTLEELAVLKVVKANPAITQKELAVAVGKSERTIKRRMTDLQEKGYLRRDNGKRNGHWEMLVDLL
;
A
#
# COMPACT_ATOMS: atom_id res chain seq x y z
N MET A 1 -3.46 -13.46 -25.66
CA MET A 1 -3.93 -13.63 -24.27
C MET A 1 -2.80 -14.23 -23.42
N PHE A 2 -1.88 -13.41 -22.94
CA PHE A 2 -0.74 -13.88 -22.15
C PHE A 2 -0.80 -13.33 -20.73
N ARG A 3 -0.76 -14.25 -19.77
CA ARG A 3 -0.90 -14.01 -18.34
C ARG A 3 0.36 -13.34 -17.79
N PHE A 4 0.27 -12.07 -17.43
CA PHE A 4 1.19 -11.44 -16.48
C PHE A 4 0.91 -11.98 -15.06
N LYS A 5 1.31 -13.20 -14.81
CA LYS A 5 1.45 -13.72 -13.45
C LYS A 5 2.93 -13.85 -13.18
N ALA A 6 3.47 -13.04 -12.31
CA ALA A 6 4.72 -13.33 -11.60
C ALA A 6 5.80 -12.23 -11.59
N ILE A 7 5.52 -11.05 -11.06
CA ILE A 7 6.62 -10.18 -10.62
C ILE A 7 6.49 -9.77 -9.13
N PHE A 8 5.39 -10.10 -8.48
CA PHE A 8 5.22 -9.80 -7.05
C PHE A 8 5.38 -11.00 -6.09
N ALA A 9 5.46 -12.22 -6.60
CA ALA A 9 5.73 -13.37 -5.76
C ALA A 9 7.25 -13.51 -5.58
N PHE A 10 7.83 -12.96 -4.56
CA PHE A 10 9.02 -13.51 -3.94
C PHE A 10 9.68 -12.59 -2.91
N VAL A 11 9.28 -12.68 -1.66
CA VAL A 11 10.18 -12.51 -0.52
C VAL A 11 9.64 -13.39 0.62
N GLY A 12 9.95 -14.62 0.56
CA GLY A 12 9.78 -15.55 1.66
C GLY A 12 10.23 -16.94 1.24
N SER A 13 11.40 -17.36 1.74
CA SER A 13 11.92 -18.73 1.72
C SER A 13 12.23 -19.37 0.37
N PHE A 14 13.51 -19.61 0.15
CA PHE A 14 14.14 -20.52 -0.81
C PHE A 14 13.50 -20.62 -2.19
N CYS A 15 14.17 -20.03 -3.17
CA CYS A 15 13.74 -20.17 -4.53
C CYS A 15 14.80 -20.44 -5.56
N ARG A 16 14.61 -21.57 -6.22
CA ARG A 16 15.04 -21.79 -7.58
C ARG A 16 13.81 -21.72 -8.49
N PHE A 17 13.61 -20.61 -9.17
CA PHE A 17 12.74 -20.56 -10.34
C PHE A 17 13.38 -19.71 -11.43
N LYS A 18 13.55 -20.31 -12.61
CA LYS A 18 13.82 -19.60 -13.86
C LYS A 18 12.48 -19.10 -14.40
N ILE A 19 12.30 -17.80 -14.48
CA ILE A 19 11.18 -17.21 -15.22
C ILE A 19 11.74 -16.59 -16.48
N LEU A 20 11.32 -17.12 -17.61
CA LEU A 20 11.48 -16.50 -18.93
C LEU A 20 10.42 -15.38 -19.03
N GLY A 21 10.82 -14.14 -18.81
CA GLY A 21 9.98 -12.96 -19.03
C GLY A 21 10.33 -12.32 -20.36
N ARG A 22 9.40 -12.31 -21.31
CA ARG A 22 9.52 -11.45 -22.49
C ARG A 22 9.13 -10.04 -22.09
N VAL A 23 10.07 -9.11 -22.23
CA VAL A 23 9.78 -7.67 -22.23
C VAL A 23 9.39 -7.32 -23.66
N PHE A 24 8.14 -6.95 -23.90
CA PHE A 24 7.72 -6.41 -25.18
C PHE A 24 8.07 -4.92 -25.21
N ASP A 25 9.06 -4.57 -25.97
CA ASP A 25 9.23 -3.23 -26.50
C ASP A 25 8.54 -3.18 -27.85
N HIS A 26 7.75 -2.13 -28.09
CA HIS A 26 6.89 -2.03 -29.27
C HIS A 26 7.66 -1.93 -30.60
N ASN A 27 8.98 -1.99 -30.58
CA ASN A 27 9.79 -1.87 -31.80
C ASN A 27 11.01 -2.79 -31.97
N ARG A 28 11.28 -3.71 -31.04
CA ARG A 28 12.33 -4.74 -31.27
C ARG A 28 12.17 -5.95 -30.34
N ASP A 29 12.06 -7.12 -30.92
CA ASP A 29 12.16 -8.42 -30.23
C ASP A 29 13.59 -8.63 -29.69
N THR A 30 13.84 -8.22 -28.49
CA THR A 30 15.08 -8.60 -27.79
C THR A 30 14.72 -9.44 -26.58
N ILE A 31 15.04 -10.73 -26.66
CA ILE A 31 14.91 -11.67 -25.55
C ILE A 31 16.10 -11.47 -24.62
N GLY A 32 15.88 -10.80 -23.51
CA GLY A 32 16.85 -10.68 -22.42
C GLY A 32 16.52 -11.64 -21.28
N LEU A 33 17.37 -12.63 -21.03
CA LEU A 33 17.34 -13.46 -19.82
C LEU A 33 17.87 -12.62 -18.65
N PHE A 34 16.98 -12.04 -17.84
CA PHE A 34 17.40 -11.38 -16.61
C PHE A 34 17.26 -12.31 -15.41
N SER A 35 18.35 -12.47 -14.66
CA SER A 35 18.39 -13.28 -13.45
C SER A 35 17.54 -12.63 -12.34
N LEU A 36 16.49 -13.31 -11.90
CA LEU A 36 15.65 -12.95 -10.78
C LEU A 36 16.39 -12.75 -9.45
N THR A 37 17.55 -13.39 -9.31
CA THR A 37 18.41 -13.22 -8.13
C THR A 37 18.92 -11.80 -7.96
N HIS A 38 19.11 -11.08 -9.06
CA HIS A 38 19.57 -9.69 -9.05
C HIS A 38 18.47 -8.71 -8.60
N LEU A 39 17.21 -8.96 -8.96
CA LEU A 39 16.06 -8.16 -8.49
C LEU A 39 15.75 -8.45 -7.01
N CYS A 40 15.85 -9.70 -6.56
CA CYS A 40 15.57 -10.08 -5.18
C CYS A 40 16.56 -9.44 -4.19
N GLY A 41 17.85 -9.41 -4.53
CA GLY A 41 18.86 -8.74 -3.71
C GLY A 41 18.63 -7.22 -3.62
N LYS A 42 18.22 -6.59 -4.73
CA LYS A 42 17.94 -5.15 -4.77
C LYS A 42 16.68 -4.79 -3.96
N LEU A 43 15.62 -5.60 -4.00
CA LEU A 43 14.44 -5.39 -3.17
C LEU A 43 14.80 -5.43 -1.68
N ARG A 44 15.59 -6.41 -1.24
CA ARG A 44 16.01 -6.53 0.17
C ARG A 44 16.75 -5.27 0.66
N CYS A 45 17.63 -4.69 -0.15
CA CYS A 45 18.32 -3.44 0.16
C CYS A 45 17.38 -2.23 0.22
N VAL A 46 16.38 -2.16 -0.65
CA VAL A 46 15.43 -1.03 -0.70
C VAL A 46 14.58 -0.94 0.57
N TRP A 47 14.23 -2.08 1.17
CA TRP A 47 13.39 -2.14 2.38
C TRP A 47 14.09 -1.72 3.68
N GLN A 48 15.43 -1.71 3.71
CA GLN A 48 16.21 -1.44 4.92
C GLN A 48 16.48 0.05 5.17
N TRP A 49 16.19 0.94 4.20
CA TRP A 49 16.52 2.35 4.31
C TRP A 49 15.41 3.17 4.97
N ILE A 50 15.82 4.10 5.84
CA ILE A 50 14.92 5.12 6.39
C ILE A 50 14.38 5.94 5.22
N ILE A 51 13.06 6.16 5.17
CA ILE A 51 12.46 6.98 4.14
C ILE A 51 12.84 8.46 4.34
N GLN A 52 13.32 9.08 3.27
CA GLN A 52 13.28 10.54 3.15
C GLN A 52 11.97 10.88 2.44
N PHE A 53 11.01 11.42 3.19
CA PHE A 53 9.70 11.74 2.63
C PHE A 53 9.80 12.90 1.62
N SER A 54 10.10 12.55 0.37
CA SER A 54 10.33 13.49 -0.73
C SER A 54 10.20 12.84 -2.11
N PRO A 55 9.98 13.62 -3.18
CA PRO A 55 10.03 13.12 -4.56
C PRO A 55 11.37 12.44 -4.91
N ALA A 56 12.47 12.91 -4.33
CA ALA A 56 13.80 12.31 -4.53
C ALA A 56 13.89 10.88 -4.00
N GLU A 57 13.16 10.54 -2.93
CA GLU A 57 13.08 9.16 -2.45
C GLU A 57 12.33 8.27 -3.45
N LEU A 58 11.24 8.75 -4.04
CA LEU A 58 10.53 8.02 -5.09
C LEU A 58 11.43 7.74 -6.30
N GLN A 59 12.24 8.72 -6.73
CA GLN A 59 13.26 8.53 -7.76
C GLN A 59 14.35 7.53 -7.34
N SER A 60 14.80 7.59 -6.09
CA SER A 60 15.80 6.67 -5.53
C SER A 60 15.27 5.23 -5.50
N ILE A 61 14.02 5.04 -5.09
CA ILE A 61 13.34 3.74 -5.12
C ILE A 61 13.31 3.21 -6.56
N HIS A 62 12.83 4.01 -7.51
CA HIS A 62 12.76 3.62 -8.92
C HIS A 62 14.15 3.27 -9.47
N ARG A 63 15.16 4.08 -9.19
CA ARG A 63 16.55 3.80 -9.60
C ARG A 63 17.03 2.46 -9.07
N ARG A 64 16.83 2.18 -7.79
CA ARG A 64 17.28 0.92 -7.15
C ARG A 64 16.53 -0.31 -7.68
N LEU A 65 15.24 -0.19 -7.94
CA LEU A 65 14.44 -1.27 -8.50
C LEU A 65 14.87 -1.64 -9.91
N PHE A 66 15.23 -0.65 -10.73
CA PHE A 66 15.35 -0.82 -12.17
C PHE A 66 16.76 -0.60 -12.74
N THR A 67 17.78 -0.27 -11.93
CA THR A 67 19.18 -0.24 -12.41
C THR A 67 19.57 -1.59 -13.00
N GLY A 68 20.02 -1.57 -14.26
CA GLY A 68 20.37 -2.76 -15.04
C GLY A 68 19.15 -3.47 -15.64
N VAL A 69 17.96 -2.85 -15.57
CA VAL A 69 16.72 -3.27 -16.25
C VAL A 69 16.30 -2.21 -17.26
N PHE A 70 16.34 -0.94 -16.87
CA PHE A 70 16.02 0.19 -17.72
C PHE A 70 17.17 1.21 -17.72
N ASP A 71 17.49 1.75 -18.88
CA ASP A 71 18.51 2.80 -19.01
C ASP A 71 18.09 4.11 -18.32
N HIS A 72 16.79 4.35 -18.25
CA HIS A 72 16.15 5.51 -17.60
C HIS A 72 15.82 5.27 -16.10
N ALA A 73 16.47 4.29 -15.45
CA ALA A 73 16.18 3.99 -14.04
C ALA A 73 16.42 5.22 -13.14
N GLY A 74 15.37 5.66 -12.44
CA GLY A 74 15.37 6.85 -11.58
C GLY A 74 15.27 8.18 -12.31
N GLN A 75 15.01 8.18 -13.61
CA GLN A 75 14.79 9.40 -14.39
C GLN A 75 13.30 9.63 -14.62
N PHE A 76 12.84 10.86 -14.44
CA PHE A 76 11.49 11.23 -14.83
C PHE A 76 11.39 11.25 -16.37
N ARG A 77 10.22 10.86 -16.87
CA ARG A 77 9.95 10.93 -18.30
C ARG A 77 9.97 12.38 -18.81
N THR A 78 10.30 12.54 -20.08
CA THR A 78 10.39 13.82 -20.78
C THR A 78 9.40 13.93 -21.92
N TYR A 79 8.36 13.10 -21.90
CA TYR A 79 7.27 13.08 -22.90
C TYR A 79 5.98 12.62 -22.26
N ASN A 80 4.85 12.98 -22.88
CA ASN A 80 3.54 12.56 -22.42
C ASN A 80 3.28 11.10 -22.82
N ILE A 81 2.58 10.37 -21.97
CA ILE A 81 2.25 8.96 -22.15
C ILE A 81 0.76 8.75 -22.10
N THR A 82 0.30 7.76 -22.84
CA THR A 82 -1.08 7.27 -22.83
C THR A 82 -1.07 5.77 -22.66
N LYS A 83 -1.90 5.25 -21.76
CA LYS A 83 -2.04 3.81 -21.52
C LYS A 83 -3.52 3.44 -21.52
N TYR A 84 -3.85 2.45 -22.35
CA TYR A 84 -5.19 1.86 -22.37
C TYR A 84 -5.32 0.86 -21.23
N GLU A 85 -6.42 0.99 -20.49
CA GLU A 85 -6.64 0.21 -19.28
C GLU A 85 -7.78 -0.80 -19.49
N TRP A 86 -7.47 -2.09 -19.32
CA TRP A 86 -8.47 -3.15 -19.43
C TRP A 86 -9.65 -2.91 -18.47
N VAL A 87 -9.40 -2.50 -17.25
CA VAL A 87 -10.43 -2.28 -16.22
C VAL A 87 -11.41 -1.16 -16.58
N LEU A 88 -11.03 -0.30 -17.54
CA LEU A 88 -11.85 0.80 -18.07
C LEU A 88 -12.53 0.45 -19.40
N GLY A 89 -12.53 -0.82 -19.81
CA GLY A 89 -13.04 -1.23 -21.12
C GLY A 89 -12.20 -0.70 -22.29
N GLY A 90 -10.90 -0.47 -22.06
CA GLY A 90 -9.98 0.06 -23.06
C GLY A 90 -9.88 1.59 -23.07
N ASP A 91 -10.51 2.30 -22.14
CA ASP A 91 -10.33 3.74 -21.97
C ASP A 91 -9.02 4.05 -21.18
N ILE A 92 -8.69 5.32 -21.03
CA ILE A 92 -7.41 5.80 -20.48
C ILE A 92 -7.59 6.60 -19.19
N VAL A 93 -6.53 6.61 -18.36
CA VAL A 93 -6.37 7.58 -17.28
C VAL A 93 -5.53 8.74 -17.78
N VAL A 94 -5.92 9.96 -17.45
CA VAL A 94 -5.13 11.16 -17.74
C VAL A 94 -3.99 11.26 -16.72
N TYR A 95 -2.76 11.19 -17.20
CA TYR A 95 -1.56 11.39 -16.40
C TYR A 95 -1.10 12.85 -16.46
N SER A 96 -0.26 13.26 -15.51
CA SER A 96 0.34 14.62 -15.52
C SER A 96 1.14 14.86 -16.81
N PHE A 97 1.11 16.09 -17.31
CA PHE A 97 2.03 16.50 -18.36
C PHE A 97 3.47 16.39 -17.86
N TRP A 98 4.39 15.99 -18.74
CA TRP A 98 5.75 15.70 -18.33
C TRP A 98 6.48 16.93 -17.76
N GLU A 99 6.16 18.13 -18.26
CA GLU A 99 6.71 19.40 -17.80
C GLU A 99 6.36 19.70 -16.34
N SER A 100 5.17 19.30 -15.89
CA SER A 100 4.65 19.58 -14.55
C SER A 100 4.92 18.48 -13.52
N ILE A 101 5.58 17.37 -13.90
CA ILE A 101 5.83 16.23 -12.99
C ILE A 101 6.52 16.67 -11.70
N ARG A 102 7.57 17.51 -11.80
CA ARG A 102 8.33 17.94 -10.61
C ARG A 102 7.49 18.79 -9.68
N ASP A 103 6.84 19.80 -10.22
CA ASP A 103 6.03 20.76 -9.46
C ASP A 103 4.84 20.05 -8.79
N THR A 104 4.19 19.12 -9.52
CA THR A 104 3.06 18.34 -8.98
C THR A 104 3.51 17.40 -7.87
N LEU A 105 4.65 16.71 -8.04
CA LEU A 105 5.22 15.89 -6.97
C LEU A 105 5.60 16.72 -5.75
N ASP A 106 6.30 17.82 -5.94
CA ASP A 106 6.71 18.70 -4.83
C ASP A 106 5.50 19.26 -4.09
N TYR A 107 4.44 19.62 -4.81
CA TYR A 107 3.17 20.03 -4.21
C TYR A 107 2.54 18.92 -3.38
N ASP A 108 2.29 17.73 -3.96
CA ASP A 108 1.62 16.63 -3.27
C ASP A 108 2.41 16.16 -2.04
N PHE A 109 3.74 16.06 -2.15
CA PHE A 109 4.59 15.71 -1.02
C PHE A 109 4.60 16.79 0.07
N SER A 110 4.55 18.08 -0.30
CA SER A 110 4.48 19.16 0.67
C SER A 110 3.16 19.20 1.42
N GLN A 111 2.03 18.94 0.74
CA GLN A 111 0.71 18.84 1.35
C GLN A 111 0.66 17.67 2.33
N GLU A 112 1.12 16.49 1.91
CA GLU A 112 1.13 15.31 2.75
C GLU A 112 2.06 15.46 3.97
N LYS A 113 3.19 16.13 3.81
CA LYS A 113 4.10 16.42 4.93
C LYS A 113 3.50 17.32 6.00
N GLN A 114 2.59 18.22 5.61
CA GLN A 114 1.87 19.12 6.52
C GLN A 114 0.62 18.47 7.12
N PHE A 115 0.17 17.37 6.52
CA PHE A 115 -1.02 16.68 6.97
C PHE A 115 -0.76 15.92 8.27
N SER A 116 -1.71 15.99 9.22
CA SER A 116 -1.63 15.26 10.49
C SER A 116 -2.66 14.15 10.55
N TYR A 117 -2.20 12.96 10.85
CA TYR A 117 -3.04 11.78 11.10
C TYR A 117 -3.48 11.66 12.57
N ASP A 118 -3.00 12.54 13.46
CA ASP A 118 -3.20 12.40 14.91
C ASP A 118 -4.66 12.53 15.36
N ALA A 119 -5.48 13.24 14.59
CA ALA A 119 -6.89 13.47 14.91
C ALA A 119 -7.85 12.58 14.10
N LEU A 120 -7.32 11.69 13.24
CA LEU A 120 -8.12 10.86 12.37
C LEU A 120 -8.30 9.47 12.93
N SER A 121 -9.51 8.93 12.77
CA SER A 121 -9.77 7.50 12.92
C SER A 121 -9.03 6.68 11.86
N VAL A 122 -8.90 5.37 12.10
CA VAL A 122 -8.23 4.47 11.15
C VAL A 122 -8.91 4.47 9.76
N PRO A 123 -10.24 4.40 9.62
CA PRO A 123 -10.89 4.47 8.31
C PRO A 123 -10.61 5.78 7.57
N GLU A 124 -10.67 6.92 8.25
CA GLU A 124 -10.36 8.24 7.66
C GLU A 124 -8.90 8.31 7.21
N SER A 125 -7.99 7.77 8.02
CA SER A 125 -6.58 7.67 7.70
C SER A 125 -6.33 6.78 6.47
N ILE A 126 -7.02 5.65 6.37
CA ILE A 126 -6.96 4.75 5.21
C ILE A 126 -7.46 5.48 3.96
N LYS A 127 -8.58 6.19 4.06
CA LYS A 127 -9.13 6.96 2.95
C LYS A 127 -8.16 8.06 2.47
N HIS A 128 -7.55 8.79 3.40
CA HIS A 128 -6.52 9.79 3.07
C HIS A 128 -5.29 9.14 2.43
N MET A 129 -4.81 8.03 2.98
CA MET A 129 -3.68 7.26 2.43
C MET A 129 -3.98 6.77 1.01
N ALA A 130 -5.19 6.28 0.75
CA ALA A 130 -5.63 5.86 -0.58
C ALA A 130 -5.61 7.03 -1.57
N LYS A 131 -6.09 8.19 -1.16
CA LYS A 131 -6.06 9.42 -1.97
C LYS A 131 -4.63 9.83 -2.30
N PHE A 132 -3.74 9.88 -1.32
CA PHE A 132 -2.33 10.23 -1.49
C PHE A 132 -1.62 9.24 -2.41
N ALA A 133 -1.78 7.93 -2.18
CA ALA A 133 -1.19 6.88 -3.00
C ALA A 133 -1.65 6.96 -4.47
N SER A 134 -2.95 7.23 -4.69
CA SER A 134 -3.51 7.36 -6.03
C SER A 134 -3.03 8.62 -6.74
N GLY A 135 -2.88 9.74 -6.03
CA GLY A 135 -2.35 11.00 -6.55
C GLY A 135 -0.93 10.84 -7.07
N ILE A 136 -0.01 10.33 -6.24
CA ILE A 136 1.37 10.05 -6.66
C ILE A 136 1.41 9.14 -7.89
N TRP A 137 0.57 8.09 -7.91
CA TRP A 137 0.53 7.16 -9.04
C TRP A 137 0.00 7.84 -10.32
N GLN A 138 -0.99 8.74 -10.21
CA GLN A 138 -1.55 9.46 -11.35
C GLN A 138 -0.55 10.41 -12.01
N ILE A 139 0.35 11.00 -11.24
CA ILE A 139 1.45 11.81 -11.80
C ILE A 139 2.24 10.97 -12.81
N HIS A 140 2.41 9.68 -12.55
CA HIS A 140 3.06 8.71 -13.42
C HIS A 140 4.44 9.19 -13.91
N PRO A 141 5.36 9.49 -12.97
CA PRO A 141 6.56 10.26 -13.29
C PRO A 141 7.59 9.51 -14.14
N PHE A 142 7.52 8.18 -14.23
CA PHE A 142 8.50 7.36 -14.96
C PHE A 142 7.89 6.79 -16.23
N CYS A 143 8.74 6.45 -17.21
CA CYS A 143 8.32 5.78 -18.43
C CYS A 143 7.66 4.41 -18.15
N GLU A 144 8.26 3.64 -17.23
CA GLU A 144 7.77 2.34 -16.75
C GLU A 144 8.01 2.18 -15.25
N GLY A 145 7.36 1.20 -14.61
CA GLY A 145 7.61 0.85 -13.21
C GLY A 145 6.91 1.70 -12.15
N ASN A 146 6.05 2.63 -12.53
CA ASN A 146 5.36 3.55 -11.61
C ASN A 146 4.62 2.82 -10.48
N THR A 147 3.80 1.82 -10.79
CA THR A 147 3.05 1.06 -9.77
C THR A 147 3.98 0.37 -8.77
N ARG A 148 5.10 -0.19 -9.23
CA ARG A 148 6.07 -0.86 -8.35
C ARG A 148 6.81 0.13 -7.47
N ALA A 149 7.22 1.27 -8.03
CA ALA A 149 7.86 2.33 -7.26
C ALA A 149 6.91 2.91 -6.21
N SER A 150 5.65 3.18 -6.57
CA SER A 150 4.61 3.65 -5.64
C SER A 150 4.34 2.62 -4.53
N ALA A 151 4.20 1.33 -4.86
CA ALA A 151 4.00 0.28 -3.86
C ALA A 151 5.13 0.23 -2.83
N VAL A 152 6.40 0.24 -3.29
CA VAL A 152 7.56 0.26 -2.39
C VAL A 152 7.58 1.54 -1.55
N PHE A 153 7.28 2.68 -2.16
CA PHE A 153 7.21 3.95 -1.44
C PHE A 153 6.15 3.89 -0.33
N ILE A 154 4.93 3.43 -0.63
CA ILE A 154 3.84 3.33 0.36
C ILE A 154 4.19 2.36 1.49
N VAL A 155 4.79 1.21 1.19
CA VAL A 155 5.26 0.30 2.26
C VAL A 155 6.29 0.98 3.17
N LYS A 156 7.25 1.73 2.61
CA LYS A 156 8.20 2.50 3.42
C LYS A 156 7.50 3.60 4.21
N TYR A 157 6.54 4.28 3.61
CA TYR A 157 5.76 5.32 4.27
C TYR A 157 4.96 4.76 5.45
N LEU A 158 4.28 3.64 5.29
CA LEU A 158 3.55 2.97 6.37
C LEU A 158 4.45 2.57 7.54
N LYS A 159 5.71 2.22 7.27
CA LYS A 159 6.69 1.96 8.33
C LYS A 159 7.00 3.18 9.20
N THR A 160 6.83 4.41 8.68
CA THR A 160 7.01 5.62 9.51
C THR A 160 5.92 5.77 10.58
N PHE A 161 4.75 5.15 10.38
CA PHE A 161 3.70 5.05 11.39
C PHE A 161 3.88 3.87 12.36
N GLY A 162 4.89 3.03 12.13
CA GLY A 162 5.21 1.88 12.99
C GLY A 162 4.62 0.55 12.52
N PHE A 163 4.04 0.49 11.31
CA PHE A 163 3.53 -0.77 10.78
C PHE A 163 4.64 -1.69 10.29
N ALA A 164 4.61 -2.94 10.73
CA ALA A 164 5.48 -4.00 10.22
C ALA A 164 4.96 -4.58 8.88
N VAL A 165 4.73 -3.71 7.90
CA VAL A 165 4.25 -4.13 6.58
C VAL A 165 5.39 -4.68 5.73
N ASN A 166 5.06 -5.73 5.00
CA ASN A 166 5.93 -6.36 4.00
C ASN A 166 5.30 -6.27 2.60
N ASN A 167 5.90 -6.93 1.64
CA ASN A 167 5.44 -6.92 0.26
C ASN A 167 4.39 -8.01 -0.07
N ASP A 168 4.02 -8.87 0.87
CA ASP A 168 3.25 -10.08 0.55
C ASP A 168 1.85 -9.76 0.02
N VAL A 169 1.15 -8.80 0.63
CA VAL A 169 -0.18 -8.37 0.17
C VAL A 169 -0.11 -7.73 -1.22
N PHE A 170 0.93 -6.92 -1.48
CA PHE A 170 1.18 -6.34 -2.82
C PHE A 170 1.53 -7.42 -3.84
N ALA A 171 2.35 -8.39 -3.46
CA ALA A 171 2.75 -9.50 -4.33
C ALA A 171 1.54 -10.36 -4.72
N ALA A 172 0.71 -10.73 -3.74
CA ALA A 172 -0.47 -11.54 -3.96
C ALA A 172 -1.54 -10.82 -4.80
N ASN A 173 -1.64 -9.50 -4.69
CA ASN A 173 -2.74 -8.69 -5.25
C ASN A 173 -2.26 -7.56 -6.18
N SER A 174 -1.13 -7.75 -6.86
CA SER A 174 -0.48 -6.68 -7.65
C SER A 174 -1.36 -6.11 -8.76
N TRP A 175 -2.13 -6.95 -9.45
CA TRP A 175 -3.09 -6.54 -10.46
C TRP A 175 -4.26 -5.78 -9.86
N TYR A 176 -4.77 -6.25 -8.72
CA TYR A 176 -5.84 -5.55 -8.01
C TYR A 176 -5.39 -4.17 -7.57
N PHE A 177 -4.23 -4.07 -6.92
CA PHE A 177 -3.67 -2.79 -6.47
C PHE A 177 -3.52 -1.80 -7.65
N ARG A 178 -2.96 -2.26 -8.77
CA ARG A 178 -2.83 -1.43 -9.98
C ARG A 178 -4.20 -0.97 -10.50
N ASN A 179 -5.15 -1.88 -10.62
CA ASN A 179 -6.49 -1.56 -11.14
C ASN A 179 -7.27 -0.67 -10.16
N ALA A 180 -7.06 -0.80 -8.85
CA ALA A 180 -7.62 0.09 -7.84
C ALA A 180 -7.10 1.53 -7.99
N LEU A 181 -5.78 1.70 -8.26
CA LEU A 181 -5.20 3.01 -8.59
C LEU A 181 -5.80 3.60 -9.86
N VAL A 182 -6.03 2.78 -10.89
CA VAL A 182 -6.72 3.21 -12.13
C VAL A 182 -8.13 3.70 -11.81
N ARG A 183 -8.92 2.92 -11.06
CA ARG A 183 -10.30 3.28 -10.69
C ARG A 183 -10.39 4.52 -9.82
N ALA A 184 -9.40 4.76 -8.97
CA ALA A 184 -9.34 5.96 -8.13
C ALA A 184 -9.08 7.25 -8.94
N ASN A 185 -8.61 7.13 -10.19
CA ASN A 185 -8.24 8.27 -11.03
C ASN A 185 -9.02 8.35 -12.36
N TYR A 186 -10.14 7.64 -12.48
CA TYR A 186 -10.91 7.62 -13.71
C TYR A 186 -12.32 8.15 -13.54
N ASN A 187 -12.66 9.16 -14.34
CA ASN A 187 -14.01 9.71 -14.45
C ASN A 187 -14.48 9.67 -15.92
N ASN A 188 -15.70 9.20 -16.13
CA ASN A 188 -16.42 9.34 -17.40
C ASN A 188 -17.88 9.69 -17.10
N LEU A 189 -18.15 10.97 -17.03
CA LEU A 189 -19.48 11.48 -16.68
C LEU A 189 -20.55 11.13 -17.71
N GLN A 190 -20.17 10.98 -18.98
CA GLN A 190 -21.10 10.58 -20.05
C GLN A 190 -21.61 9.15 -19.84
N LYS A 191 -20.77 8.28 -19.29
CA LYS A 191 -21.13 6.89 -18.94
C LYS A 191 -21.59 6.75 -17.48
N GLY A 192 -21.70 7.82 -16.73
CA GLY A 192 -22.04 7.78 -15.31
C GLY A 192 -20.99 7.11 -14.43
N ILE A 193 -19.73 7.08 -14.87
CA ILE A 193 -18.62 6.45 -14.14
C ILE A 193 -17.86 7.53 -13.38
N HIS A 194 -17.76 7.34 -12.06
CA HIS A 194 -17.02 8.23 -11.17
C HIS A 194 -15.75 7.55 -10.65
N ALA A 195 -14.73 8.35 -10.39
CA ALA A 195 -13.54 7.90 -9.66
C ALA A 195 -13.95 7.42 -8.26
N THR A 196 -13.35 6.32 -7.83
CA THR A 196 -13.62 5.75 -6.50
C THR A 196 -12.35 5.18 -5.90
N SER A 197 -12.05 5.57 -4.66
CA SER A 197 -10.97 5.02 -3.85
C SER A 197 -11.36 3.75 -3.09
N GLU A 198 -12.62 3.36 -3.09
CA GLU A 198 -13.18 2.24 -2.32
C GLU A 198 -12.35 0.94 -2.48
N TYR A 199 -11.99 0.59 -3.71
CA TYR A 199 -11.17 -0.61 -3.97
C TYR A 199 -9.76 -0.51 -3.39
N LEU A 200 -9.20 0.69 -3.37
CA LEU A 200 -7.89 0.94 -2.81
C LEU A 200 -7.95 0.97 -1.27
N GLU A 201 -9.03 1.49 -0.71
CA GLU A 201 -9.33 1.44 0.72
C GLU A 201 -9.44 -0.02 1.20
N MET A 202 -10.23 -0.88 0.53
CA MET A 202 -10.32 -2.32 0.81
C MET A 202 -8.94 -3.01 0.77
N PHE A 203 -8.08 -2.62 -0.17
CA PHE A 203 -6.72 -3.13 -0.22
C PHE A 203 -5.90 -2.72 1.01
N PHE A 204 -5.99 -1.45 1.42
CA PHE A 204 -5.29 -0.97 2.62
C PHE A 204 -5.89 -1.52 3.91
N GLU A 205 -7.18 -1.76 3.98
CA GLU A 205 -7.81 -2.45 5.11
C GLU A 205 -7.25 -3.86 5.27
N ASN A 206 -7.16 -4.63 4.19
CA ASN A 206 -6.50 -5.94 4.24
C ASN A 206 -5.04 -5.84 4.69
N LEU A 207 -4.32 -4.83 4.23
CA LEU A 207 -2.90 -4.62 4.57
C LEU A 207 -2.72 -4.19 6.03
N LEU A 208 -3.52 -3.23 6.49
CA LEU A 208 -3.35 -2.57 7.78
C LEU A 208 -4.17 -3.17 8.90
N LEU A 209 -5.38 -3.65 8.61
CA LEU A 209 -6.27 -4.23 9.61
C LEU A 209 -6.21 -5.77 9.61
N GLY A 210 -5.80 -6.37 8.48
CA GLY A 210 -5.84 -7.82 8.30
C GLY A 210 -7.23 -8.33 7.96
N THR A 211 -8.12 -7.44 7.49
CA THR A 211 -9.43 -7.81 6.96
C THR A 211 -9.29 -8.76 5.77
N GLN A 212 -10.35 -9.47 5.44
CA GLN A 212 -10.34 -10.48 4.38
C GLN A 212 -11.23 -10.05 3.20
N HIS A 213 -11.16 -8.78 2.81
CA HIS A 213 -11.87 -8.33 1.62
C HIS A 213 -11.43 -9.12 0.39
N GLU A 214 -12.38 -9.54 -0.41
CA GLU A 214 -12.14 -10.29 -1.62
C GLU A 214 -11.63 -9.35 -2.73
N LEU A 215 -10.31 -9.41 -3.01
CA LEU A 215 -9.64 -8.54 -3.96
C LEU A 215 -9.68 -9.11 -5.40
N LYS A 216 -10.87 -9.14 -6.01
CA LYS A 216 -11.06 -9.67 -7.36
C LYS A 216 -11.07 -8.55 -8.41
N ASN A 217 -10.17 -8.66 -9.39
CA ASN A 217 -10.04 -7.68 -10.49
C ASN A 217 -11.32 -7.44 -11.29
N ARG A 218 -12.16 -8.48 -11.45
CA ARG A 218 -13.44 -8.35 -12.18
C ARG A 218 -14.38 -7.33 -11.56
N TYR A 219 -14.33 -7.12 -10.25
CA TYR A 219 -15.20 -6.16 -9.55
C TYR A 219 -14.84 -4.71 -9.83
N LEU A 220 -13.62 -4.46 -10.28
CA LEU A 220 -13.12 -3.12 -10.62
C LEU A 220 -13.44 -2.72 -12.06
N HIS A 221 -13.80 -3.69 -12.92
CA HIS A 221 -14.12 -3.41 -14.33
C HIS A 221 -15.35 -2.52 -14.41
N VAL A 222 -15.28 -1.47 -15.22
CA VAL A 222 -16.35 -0.45 -15.33
C VAL A 222 -17.68 -0.99 -15.82
N GLU A 223 -17.67 -2.10 -16.56
CA GLU A 223 -18.86 -2.78 -17.06
C GLU A 223 -19.37 -3.89 -16.12
N TYR A 224 -18.67 -4.13 -15.00
CA TYR A 224 -19.08 -5.16 -14.07
C TYR A 224 -20.33 -4.70 -13.33
N LYS A 225 -21.45 -5.38 -13.60
CA LYS A 225 -22.68 -5.23 -12.83
C LYS A 225 -22.64 -6.25 -11.69
N ARG A 226 -22.59 -5.75 -10.47
CA ARG A 226 -22.81 -6.60 -9.29
C ARG A 226 -24.19 -7.20 -9.43
N GLU A 227 -24.31 -8.50 -9.64
CA GLU A 227 -25.58 -9.18 -9.48
C GLU A 227 -26.06 -8.89 -8.05
N ALA A 228 -27.27 -8.35 -7.94
CA ALA A 228 -27.87 -8.17 -6.62
C ALA A 228 -27.84 -9.55 -5.92
N PRO A 229 -27.42 -9.63 -4.64
CA PRO A 229 -27.43 -10.89 -3.94
C PRO A 229 -28.86 -11.45 -4.03
N VAL A 230 -28.98 -12.61 -4.67
CA VAL A 230 -30.22 -13.38 -4.59
C VAL A 230 -30.52 -13.50 -3.10
N GLN A 231 -31.63 -12.95 -2.67
CA GLN A 231 -32.12 -13.08 -1.29
C GLN A 231 -32.39 -14.58 -1.05
N SER A 232 -31.34 -15.35 -0.76
CA SER A 232 -31.49 -16.60 -0.06
C SER A 232 -31.82 -16.21 1.38
N ALA A 233 -33.12 -16.29 1.69
CA ALA A 233 -33.58 -16.30 3.05
C ALA A 233 -32.72 -17.28 3.85
N ASN A 234 -32.21 -16.82 5.01
CA ASN A 234 -31.35 -17.53 5.96
C ASN A 234 -29.83 -17.47 5.73
N ALA A 235 -29.29 -16.25 5.44
CA ALA A 235 -28.02 -15.88 6.04
C ALA A 235 -28.37 -14.86 7.14
N GLU A 236 -28.42 -15.32 8.38
CA GLU A 236 -28.17 -14.43 9.50
C GLU A 236 -26.82 -13.76 9.20
N ILE A 237 -26.89 -12.57 8.62
CA ILE A 237 -25.76 -11.65 8.65
C ILE A 237 -25.56 -11.45 10.14
N SER A 238 -24.60 -12.19 10.71
CA SER A 238 -23.94 -11.74 11.92
C SER A 238 -23.61 -10.31 11.62
N LYS A 239 -24.38 -9.38 12.16
CA LYS A 239 -23.93 -8.03 12.42
C LYS A 239 -22.74 -8.22 13.34
N CYS A 240 -21.56 -8.51 12.76
CA CYS A 240 -20.33 -8.14 13.40
C CYS A 240 -20.52 -6.64 13.65
N GLN A 241 -20.81 -6.31 14.88
CA GLN A 241 -20.70 -4.97 15.38
C GLN A 241 -19.19 -4.68 15.22
N ASN A 242 -18.80 -4.22 14.03
CA ASN A 242 -17.55 -3.56 13.81
C ASN A 242 -17.67 -2.25 14.56
N GLY A 243 -17.46 -2.30 15.86
CA GLY A 243 -17.11 -1.15 16.64
C GLY A 243 -15.85 -0.61 15.98
N THR A 244 -16.00 0.44 15.19
CA THR A 244 -14.88 1.15 14.59
C THR A 244 -13.97 1.52 15.75
N LEU A 245 -12.78 0.90 15.82
CA LEU A 245 -11.78 1.23 16.84
C LEU A 245 -11.48 2.72 16.71
N ASP A 246 -11.85 3.49 17.73
CA ASP A 246 -11.53 4.90 17.83
C ASP A 246 -10.05 5.04 18.24
N CYS A 247 -9.17 4.71 17.31
CA CYS A 247 -7.73 4.81 17.49
C CYS A 247 -7.06 5.39 16.24
N THR A 248 -5.92 6.01 16.45
CA THR A 248 -5.06 6.53 15.38
C THR A 248 -4.24 5.42 14.73
N LEU A 249 -3.62 5.70 13.58
CA LEU A 249 -2.72 4.73 12.92
C LEU A 249 -1.54 4.31 13.82
N GLU A 250 -0.97 5.24 14.59
CA GLU A 250 0.13 4.93 15.52
C GLU A 250 -0.34 4.03 16.67
N GLU A 251 -1.51 4.30 17.22
CA GLU A 251 -2.13 3.46 18.26
C GLU A 251 -2.43 2.06 17.74
N LEU A 252 -2.96 1.94 16.51
CA LEU A 252 -3.17 0.66 15.86
C LEU A 252 -1.87 -0.13 15.68
N ALA A 253 -0.78 0.54 15.28
CA ALA A 253 0.53 -0.10 15.14
C ALA A 253 1.03 -0.64 16.49
N VAL A 254 0.85 0.12 17.57
CA VAL A 254 1.17 -0.32 18.95
C VAL A 254 0.36 -1.54 19.34
N LEU A 255 -0.97 -1.51 19.13
CA LEU A 255 -1.88 -2.63 19.44
C LEU A 255 -1.46 -3.91 18.72
N LYS A 256 -1.08 -3.82 17.44
CA LYS A 256 -0.62 -4.98 16.67
C LYS A 256 0.66 -5.61 17.22
N VAL A 257 1.62 -4.81 17.65
CA VAL A 257 2.85 -5.31 18.23
C VAL A 257 2.57 -5.95 19.59
N VAL A 258 1.71 -5.35 20.40
CA VAL A 258 1.28 -5.90 21.69
C VAL A 258 0.50 -7.22 21.49
N LYS A 259 -0.39 -7.30 20.49
CA LYS A 259 -1.11 -8.55 20.16
C LYS A 259 -0.13 -9.68 19.82
N ALA A 260 0.93 -9.38 19.09
CA ALA A 260 1.94 -10.37 18.71
C ALA A 260 2.84 -10.78 19.89
N ASN A 261 3.10 -9.87 20.83
CA ASN A 261 3.90 -10.14 22.03
C ASN A 261 3.35 -9.39 23.26
N PRO A 262 2.43 -10.01 24.02
CA PRO A 262 1.82 -9.38 25.19
C PRO A 262 2.81 -9.07 26.33
N ALA A 263 3.96 -9.72 26.37
CA ALA A 263 4.99 -9.51 27.40
C ALA A 263 5.97 -8.37 27.05
N ILE A 264 5.81 -7.72 25.89
CA ILE A 264 6.74 -6.72 25.37
C ILE A 264 6.89 -5.53 26.34
N THR A 265 8.12 -5.10 26.56
CA THR A 265 8.40 -3.90 27.34
C THR A 265 8.19 -2.64 26.52
N GLN A 266 7.97 -1.49 27.18
CA GLN A 266 7.83 -0.22 26.46
C GLN A 266 9.07 0.15 25.65
N LYS A 267 10.26 -0.25 26.10
CA LYS A 267 11.52 -0.03 25.39
C LYS A 267 11.60 -0.87 24.10
N GLU A 268 11.29 -2.14 24.20
CA GLU A 268 11.23 -3.04 23.03
C GLU A 268 10.14 -2.61 22.04
N LEU A 269 8.99 -2.16 22.56
CA LEU A 269 7.89 -1.63 21.76
C LEU A 269 8.32 -0.37 21.01
N ALA A 270 9.10 0.52 21.64
CA ALA A 270 9.66 1.71 21.00
C ALA A 270 10.56 1.34 19.82
N VAL A 271 11.39 0.32 19.97
CA VAL A 271 12.24 -0.20 18.89
C VAL A 271 11.39 -0.84 17.79
N ALA A 272 10.42 -1.67 18.15
CA ALA A 272 9.57 -2.38 17.19
C ALA A 272 8.72 -1.42 16.32
N VAL A 273 8.18 -0.36 16.92
CA VAL A 273 7.37 0.67 16.24
C VAL A 273 8.24 1.77 15.62
N GLY A 274 9.55 1.83 15.94
CA GLY A 274 10.45 2.86 15.43
C GLY A 274 10.16 4.27 15.95
N LYS A 275 9.66 4.37 17.21
CA LYS A 275 9.32 5.64 17.86
C LYS A 275 10.11 5.82 19.16
N SER A 276 10.12 7.04 19.72
CA SER A 276 10.75 7.30 21.00
C SER A 276 9.98 6.61 22.15
N GLU A 277 10.66 6.22 23.21
CA GLU A 277 10.03 5.66 24.43
C GLU A 277 8.98 6.63 25.01
N ARG A 278 9.20 7.94 24.91
CA ARG A 278 8.26 8.98 25.37
C ARG A 278 6.97 8.92 24.54
N THR A 279 7.07 8.78 23.22
CA THR A 279 5.90 8.64 22.32
C THR A 279 5.13 7.38 22.66
N ILE A 280 5.81 6.24 22.78
CA ILE A 280 5.19 4.96 23.13
C ILE A 280 4.49 5.03 24.48
N LYS A 281 5.13 5.61 25.48
CA LYS A 281 4.52 5.77 26.81
C LYS A 281 3.21 6.56 26.74
N ARG A 282 3.18 7.66 25.96
CA ARG A 282 1.96 8.45 25.75
C ARG A 282 0.88 7.61 25.08
N ARG A 283 1.20 6.97 23.93
CA ARG A 283 0.23 6.13 23.18
C ARG A 283 -0.31 4.97 24.03
N MET A 284 0.53 4.36 24.87
CA MET A 284 0.09 3.31 25.79
C MET A 284 -0.86 3.85 26.86
N THR A 285 -0.64 5.08 27.35
CA THR A 285 -1.56 5.74 28.28
C THR A 285 -2.89 6.05 27.59
N ASP A 286 -2.86 6.65 26.40
CA ASP A 286 -4.04 6.95 25.60
C ASP A 286 -4.89 5.68 25.36
N LEU A 287 -4.24 4.56 24.99
CA LEU A 287 -4.91 3.26 24.78
C LEU A 287 -5.49 2.65 26.06
N GLN A 288 -4.86 2.87 27.22
CA GLN A 288 -5.40 2.45 28.52
C GLN A 288 -6.61 3.30 28.92
N GLU A 289 -6.57 4.62 28.69
CA GLU A 289 -7.70 5.53 28.94
C GLU A 289 -8.89 5.23 28.04
N LYS A 290 -8.64 4.83 26.80
CA LYS A 290 -9.68 4.36 25.86
C LYS A 290 -10.22 2.96 26.22
N GLY A 291 -9.63 2.27 27.19
CA GLY A 291 -10.04 0.92 27.57
C GLY A 291 -9.65 -0.17 26.59
N TYR A 292 -8.64 0.04 25.74
CA TYR A 292 -8.19 -0.94 24.74
C TYR A 292 -7.08 -1.85 25.23
N LEU A 293 -6.30 -1.39 26.24
CA LEU A 293 -5.23 -2.13 26.87
C LEU A 293 -5.35 -2.09 28.38
N ARG A 294 -5.01 -3.20 29.02
CA ARG A 294 -4.83 -3.27 30.47
C ARG A 294 -3.51 -3.95 30.79
N ARG A 295 -2.84 -3.50 31.84
CA ARG A 295 -1.68 -4.21 32.36
C ARG A 295 -2.11 -5.16 33.46
N ASP A 296 -1.84 -6.43 33.28
CA ASP A 296 -2.10 -7.48 34.27
C ASP A 296 -0.80 -7.87 35.01
N ASN A 297 -0.92 -8.35 36.26
CA ASN A 297 0.16 -8.88 37.11
C ASN A 297 1.33 -7.91 37.46
N GLY A 298 1.09 -6.59 37.47
CA GLY A 298 2.02 -5.58 38.02
C GLY A 298 3.27 -5.28 37.17
N LYS A 299 4.24 -4.56 37.79
CA LYS A 299 5.37 -3.97 37.04
C LYS A 299 6.48 -4.95 36.66
N ARG A 300 6.71 -6.04 37.39
CA ARG A 300 7.85 -6.94 37.18
C ARG A 300 7.56 -8.15 36.30
N ASN A 301 6.37 -8.76 36.42
CA ASN A 301 5.96 -9.94 35.67
C ASN A 301 4.66 -9.71 34.89
N GLY A 302 4.27 -8.44 34.68
CA GLY A 302 3.01 -8.12 34.04
C GLY A 302 3.07 -8.23 32.52
N HIS A 303 1.99 -8.68 31.93
CA HIS A 303 1.75 -8.64 30.49
C HIS A 303 0.63 -7.65 30.15
N TRP A 304 0.56 -7.31 28.87
CA TRP A 304 -0.48 -6.46 28.34
C TRP A 304 -1.66 -7.31 27.90
N GLU A 305 -2.80 -7.04 28.43
CA GLU A 305 -4.06 -7.66 28.04
C GLU A 305 -4.77 -6.71 27.07
N MET A 306 -5.15 -7.24 25.91
CA MET A 306 -5.99 -6.51 24.97
C MET A 306 -7.45 -6.71 25.32
N LEU A 307 -8.19 -5.61 25.46
CA LEU A 307 -9.61 -5.58 25.78
C LEU A 307 -10.49 -5.39 24.53
N VAL A 308 -9.87 -5.30 23.36
CA VAL A 308 -10.52 -5.15 22.05
C VAL A 308 -9.97 -6.17 21.08
N ASP A 309 -10.83 -6.66 20.20
CA ASP A 309 -10.41 -7.51 19.10
C ASP A 309 -9.92 -6.64 17.93
N LEU A 310 -8.67 -6.86 17.54
CA LEU A 310 -8.21 -6.42 16.23
C LEU A 310 -8.66 -7.48 15.21
N LEU A 311 -9.49 -7.10 14.29
CA LEU A 311 -9.97 -7.94 13.20
C LEU A 311 -8.84 -8.65 12.46
#